data_87f71fd052d55d6fbdfde10ac9e7606f
#
_entry.id   87f71fd052d55d6fbdfde10ac9e7606f
#
_cell.length_a   1.000
_cell.length_b   1.000
_cell.length_c   1.000
_cell.angle_alpha   90.00
_cell.angle_beta   90.00
_cell.angle_gamma   90.00
#
_symmetry.space_group_name_H-M   'P 1'
#
loop_
_entity.id
_entity.type
_entity.pdbx_description
1 polymer ?
#
loop_
_entity_poly.entity_id
_entity_poly.type
_entity_poly.pdbx_seq_one_letter_code
_entity_poly.pdbx_strand_id
1 'polypeptide(L)'
;MADASDFRSIPPTTLADILGRAQVMDIGIRPLWSPIPRVAGPAFTVRCPPGDNLMLHAAIHRAEPGSIVVVESGDVDYALAGGNVCAVAQRRGIAAFVLDGVIRDIGEVREMGFPVFARGVIPIPGTKAAAEPLNVQVRCGGVDVNAGDIVVADEEGIVVTPHARHDEVLRAARAKLAKEAGESLDAWEAAHRARIDKILNDKGFKG
;
A
#
# COMPACT_ATOMS: atom_id res chain seq x y z
N MET A 1 8.95 20.05 2.84
CA MET A 1 8.58 18.79 2.18
C MET A 1 7.57 18.09 3.07
N ALA A 2 6.47 17.58 2.50
CA ALA A 2 5.49 16.80 3.25
C ALA A 2 6.16 15.55 3.83
N ASP A 3 5.87 15.27 5.10
CA ASP A 3 6.33 14.06 5.78
C ASP A 3 5.35 12.91 5.53
N ALA A 4 5.82 11.68 5.56
CA ALA A 4 4.98 10.48 5.43
C ALA A 4 3.88 10.42 6.48
N SER A 5 4.13 10.92 7.69
CA SER A 5 3.14 11.01 8.77
C SER A 5 1.92 11.88 8.41
N ASP A 6 2.09 12.89 7.55
CA ASP A 6 1.02 13.75 7.05
C ASP A 6 -0.03 12.95 6.24
N PHE A 7 0.43 11.90 5.56
CA PHE A 7 -0.43 11.04 4.73
C PHE A 7 -1.24 10.01 5.53
N ARG A 8 -0.91 9.76 6.78
CA ARG A 8 -1.62 8.76 7.61
C ARG A 8 -3.10 9.08 7.80
N SER A 9 -3.46 10.37 7.79
CA SER A 9 -4.85 10.82 7.90
C SER A 9 -5.61 10.78 6.57
N ILE A 10 -4.92 10.57 5.44
CA ILE A 10 -5.51 10.60 4.10
C ILE A 10 -5.95 9.16 3.70
N PRO A 11 -7.23 8.93 3.39
CA PRO A 11 -7.67 7.63 2.88
C PRO A 11 -7.05 7.27 1.52
N PRO A 12 -6.73 5.98 1.26
CA PRO A 12 -6.32 5.52 -0.06
C PRO A 12 -7.29 5.91 -1.17
N THR A 13 -8.60 5.91 -0.90
CA THR A 13 -9.64 6.35 -1.85
C THR A 13 -9.45 7.79 -2.29
N THR A 14 -9.17 8.70 -1.36
CA THR A 14 -8.90 10.11 -1.68
C THR A 14 -7.63 10.26 -2.54
N LEU A 15 -6.58 9.51 -2.23
CA LEU A 15 -5.34 9.51 -3.02
C LEU A 15 -5.56 8.92 -4.41
N ALA A 16 -6.33 7.85 -4.53
CA ALA A 16 -6.67 7.22 -5.82
C ALA A 16 -7.43 8.17 -6.74
N ASP A 17 -8.35 8.99 -6.20
CA ASP A 17 -9.08 10.00 -6.97
C ASP A 17 -8.15 11.09 -7.55
N ILE A 18 -7.05 11.41 -6.86
CA ILE A 18 -6.08 12.44 -7.26
C ILE A 18 -5.03 11.87 -8.21
N LEU A 19 -4.55 10.68 -7.92
CA LEU A 19 -3.41 10.07 -8.62
C LEU A 19 -3.82 9.20 -9.81
N GLY A 20 -5.05 8.68 -9.78
CA GLY A 20 -5.56 7.78 -10.80
C GLY A 20 -5.08 6.33 -10.67
N ARG A 21 -5.59 5.48 -11.55
CA ARG A 21 -5.42 4.01 -11.49
C ARG A 21 -3.96 3.55 -11.52
N ALA A 22 -3.09 4.29 -12.19
CA ALA A 22 -1.68 3.91 -12.36
C ALA A 22 -0.88 3.87 -11.04
N GLN A 23 -1.38 4.52 -9.98
CA GLN A 23 -0.75 4.57 -8.67
C GLN A 23 -1.45 3.68 -7.62
N VAL A 24 -2.44 2.89 -8.03
CA VAL A 24 -3.18 1.96 -7.17
C VAL A 24 -2.72 0.54 -7.48
N MET A 25 -2.24 -0.19 -6.49
CA MET A 25 -1.84 -1.59 -6.65
C MET A 25 -3.03 -2.48 -7.01
N ASP A 26 -2.76 -3.63 -7.60
CA ASP A 26 -3.82 -4.56 -7.98
C ASP A 26 -4.47 -5.22 -6.74
N ILE A 27 -5.72 -5.64 -6.90
CA ILE A 27 -6.55 -6.21 -5.83
C ILE A 27 -5.99 -7.53 -5.27
N GLY A 28 -5.03 -8.16 -5.95
CA GLY A 28 -4.39 -9.38 -5.47
C GLY A 28 -3.49 -9.14 -4.27
N ILE A 29 -3.00 -7.90 -4.07
CA ILE A 29 -2.27 -7.52 -2.84
C ILE A 29 -3.26 -6.86 -1.89
N ARG A 30 -3.59 -7.55 -0.79
CA ARG A 30 -4.64 -7.16 0.15
C ARG A 30 -4.20 -7.35 1.60
N PRO A 31 -4.88 -6.72 2.56
CA PRO A 31 -4.62 -6.99 3.97
C PRO A 31 -4.82 -8.48 4.28
N LEU A 32 -3.90 -9.07 5.02
CA LEU A 32 -3.98 -10.48 5.38
C LEU A 32 -4.77 -10.75 6.67
N TRP A 33 -5.20 -9.70 7.36
CA TRP A 33 -6.06 -9.78 8.54
C TRP A 33 -6.90 -8.51 8.65
N SER A 34 -7.99 -8.55 9.42
CA SER A 34 -8.92 -7.44 9.64
C SER A 34 -9.38 -7.42 11.10
N PRO A 35 -9.63 -6.21 11.67
CA PRO A 35 -9.44 -4.90 11.04
C PRO A 35 -7.95 -4.49 11.01
N ILE A 36 -7.44 -4.12 9.84
CA ILE A 36 -6.05 -3.64 9.70
C ILE A 36 -6.01 -2.11 9.84
N PRO A 37 -5.05 -1.54 10.60
CA PRO A 37 -4.94 -0.09 10.69
C PRO A 37 -4.44 0.51 9.38
N ARG A 38 -4.88 1.75 9.07
CA ARG A 38 -4.25 2.54 8.00
C ARG A 38 -2.82 2.83 8.36
N VAL A 39 -1.93 2.56 7.41
CA VAL A 39 -0.50 2.84 7.50
C VAL A 39 -0.08 3.82 6.40
N ALA A 40 0.91 4.66 6.70
CA ALA A 40 1.57 5.51 5.73
C ALA A 40 3.06 5.56 6.07
N GLY A 41 3.91 5.47 5.06
CA GLY A 41 5.35 5.51 5.25
C GLY A 41 6.12 5.60 3.94
N PRO A 42 7.40 6.03 4.00
CA PRO A 42 8.26 5.98 2.83
C PRO A 42 8.54 4.53 2.44
N ALA A 43 8.51 4.25 1.15
CA ALA A 43 8.85 2.94 0.61
C ALA A 43 10.34 2.62 0.81
N PHE A 44 10.63 1.49 1.41
CA PHE A 44 11.92 0.83 1.36
C PHE A 44 11.79 -0.36 0.40
N THR A 45 12.36 -0.23 -0.79
CA THR A 45 12.10 -1.16 -1.89
C THR A 45 13.08 -2.33 -1.91
N VAL A 46 12.54 -3.51 -2.19
CA VAL A 46 13.25 -4.80 -2.14
C VAL A 46 12.85 -5.66 -3.32
N ARG A 47 13.81 -6.30 -3.96
CA ARG A 47 13.58 -7.36 -4.91
C ARG A 47 14.01 -8.70 -4.33
N CYS A 48 13.12 -9.69 -4.39
CA CYS A 48 13.41 -11.08 -4.07
C CYS A 48 13.17 -11.92 -5.33
N PRO A 49 14.17 -12.63 -5.85
CA PRO A 49 13.95 -13.57 -6.95
C PRO A 49 13.02 -14.72 -6.55
N PRO A 50 12.43 -15.44 -7.53
CA PRO A 50 11.57 -16.58 -7.24
C PRO A 50 12.22 -17.58 -6.27
N GLY A 51 11.46 -18.00 -5.27
CA GLY A 51 11.91 -18.95 -4.23
C GLY A 51 12.87 -18.40 -3.19
N ASP A 52 13.21 -17.11 -3.22
CA ASP A 52 14.19 -16.50 -2.29
C ASP A 52 13.57 -15.40 -1.42
N ASN A 53 14.07 -15.25 -0.19
CA ASN A 53 13.63 -14.23 0.75
C ASN A 53 14.78 -13.50 1.46
N LEU A 54 16.02 -13.71 1.04
CA LEU A 54 17.21 -13.13 1.67
C LEU A 54 17.11 -11.62 1.81
N MET A 55 16.70 -10.94 0.73
CA MET A 55 16.72 -9.48 0.70
C MET A 55 15.62 -8.84 1.57
N LEU A 56 14.47 -9.47 1.76
CA LEU A 56 13.50 -9.03 2.76
C LEU A 56 14.07 -9.17 4.18
N HIS A 57 14.72 -10.31 4.49
CA HIS A 57 15.39 -10.50 5.78
C HIS A 57 16.53 -9.50 5.99
N ALA A 58 17.22 -9.10 4.93
CA ALA A 58 18.23 -8.03 5.02
C ALA A 58 17.59 -6.65 5.25
N ALA A 59 16.46 -6.38 4.61
CA ALA A 59 15.75 -5.10 4.66
C ALA A 59 15.26 -4.76 6.07
N ILE A 60 14.74 -5.72 6.83
CA ILE A 60 14.24 -5.45 8.19
C ILE A 60 15.34 -4.94 9.15
N HIS A 61 16.61 -5.12 8.81
CA HIS A 61 17.74 -4.62 9.59
C HIS A 61 18.34 -3.31 9.07
N ARG A 62 17.86 -2.80 7.92
CA ARG A 62 18.41 -1.64 7.20
C ARG A 62 17.38 -0.55 6.93
N ALA A 63 16.09 -0.89 6.91
CA ALA A 63 15.03 0.10 6.77
C ALA A 63 14.93 0.95 8.03
N GLU A 64 14.72 2.26 7.83
CA GLU A 64 14.50 3.20 8.92
C GLU A 64 13.13 2.98 9.58
N PRO A 65 12.97 3.27 10.88
CA PRO A 65 11.66 3.26 11.53
C PRO A 65 10.64 4.12 10.77
N GLY A 66 9.40 3.65 10.68
CA GLY A 66 8.33 4.28 9.92
C GLY A 66 8.28 3.91 8.44
N SER A 67 9.30 3.23 7.91
CA SER A 67 9.29 2.75 6.52
C SER A 67 8.25 1.65 6.29
N ILE A 68 7.71 1.60 5.07
CA ILE A 68 6.97 0.46 4.56
C ILE A 68 7.90 -0.32 3.62
N VAL A 69 8.15 -1.59 3.94
CA VAL A 69 8.98 -2.45 3.09
C VAL A 69 8.11 -2.97 1.94
N VAL A 70 8.45 -2.55 0.71
CA VAL A 70 7.74 -2.92 -0.52
C VAL A 70 8.58 -3.93 -1.28
N VAL A 71 8.01 -5.11 -1.52
CA VAL A 71 8.73 -6.24 -2.12
C VAL A 71 8.16 -6.64 -3.46
N GLU A 72 9.00 -6.60 -4.49
CA GLU A 72 8.79 -7.32 -5.74
C GLU A 72 9.25 -8.76 -5.52
N SER A 73 8.31 -9.72 -5.53
CA SER A 73 8.61 -11.14 -5.51
C SER A 73 8.40 -11.74 -6.90
N GLY A 74 9.20 -12.72 -7.23
CA GLY A 74 9.08 -13.40 -8.51
C GLY A 74 8.02 -14.51 -8.54
N ASP A 75 7.44 -14.87 -7.38
CA ASP A 75 6.49 -15.97 -7.28
C ASP A 75 5.53 -15.85 -6.07
N VAL A 76 4.64 -16.82 -5.94
CA VAL A 76 3.73 -17.03 -4.81
C VAL A 76 3.85 -18.43 -4.22
N ASP A 77 4.90 -19.16 -4.57
CA ASP A 77 5.10 -20.55 -4.18
C ASP A 77 5.87 -20.69 -2.88
N TYR A 78 6.58 -19.62 -2.46
CA TYR A 78 7.40 -19.61 -1.26
C TYR A 78 7.20 -18.35 -0.42
N ALA A 79 7.08 -18.54 0.90
CA ALA A 79 6.88 -17.43 1.84
C ALA A 79 8.12 -16.54 1.97
N LEU A 80 7.90 -15.24 1.78
CA LEU A 80 8.91 -14.19 1.98
C LEU A 80 9.20 -13.93 3.45
N ALA A 81 8.18 -13.99 4.30
CA ALA A 81 8.25 -13.70 5.73
C ALA A 81 7.38 -14.68 6.53
N GLY A 82 7.63 -14.73 7.84
CA GLY A 82 6.82 -15.43 8.82
C GLY A 82 6.81 -14.67 10.14
N GLY A 83 6.25 -15.28 11.21
CA GLY A 83 6.02 -14.65 12.49
C GLY A 83 7.24 -13.93 13.07
N ASN A 84 8.39 -14.61 13.18
CA ASN A 84 9.61 -14.01 13.72
C ASN A 84 10.13 -12.81 12.90
N VAL A 85 10.01 -12.86 11.56
CA VAL A 85 10.45 -11.77 10.68
C VAL A 85 9.56 -10.55 10.89
N CYS A 86 8.25 -10.75 10.96
CA CYS A 86 7.27 -9.69 11.24
C CYS A 86 7.48 -9.10 12.65
N ALA A 87 7.74 -9.93 13.67
CA ALA A 87 8.00 -9.47 15.02
C ALA A 87 9.26 -8.60 15.12
N VAL A 88 10.34 -8.99 14.43
CA VAL A 88 11.58 -8.19 14.38
C VAL A 88 11.33 -6.89 13.62
N ALA A 89 10.62 -6.92 12.49
CA ALA A 89 10.25 -5.73 11.74
C ALA A 89 9.46 -4.73 12.61
N GLN A 90 8.42 -5.21 13.31
CA GLN A 90 7.63 -4.39 14.23
C GLN A 90 8.49 -3.78 15.35
N ARG A 91 9.32 -4.59 16.01
CA ARG A 91 10.23 -4.11 17.06
C ARG A 91 11.21 -3.04 16.58
N ARG A 92 11.59 -3.08 15.31
CA ARG A 92 12.46 -2.09 14.67
C ARG A 92 11.71 -0.86 14.17
N GLY A 93 10.38 -0.80 14.35
CA GLY A 93 9.56 0.33 13.97
C GLY A 93 9.17 0.37 12.50
N ILE A 94 9.34 -0.72 11.74
CA ILE A 94 8.82 -0.81 10.38
C ILE A 94 7.30 -0.73 10.45
N ALA A 95 6.70 0.13 9.61
CA ALA A 95 5.28 0.43 9.67
C ALA A 95 4.41 -0.70 9.10
N ALA A 96 4.85 -1.35 8.03
CA ALA A 96 4.13 -2.42 7.37
C ALA A 96 5.00 -3.17 6.35
N PHE A 97 4.51 -4.32 5.91
CA PHE A 97 4.97 -4.98 4.68
C PHE A 97 3.91 -4.86 3.59
N VAL A 98 4.36 -4.57 2.35
CA VAL A 98 3.59 -4.65 1.11
C VAL A 98 4.34 -5.57 0.16
N LEU A 99 3.79 -6.77 -0.05
CA LEU A 99 4.50 -7.86 -0.71
C LEU A 99 3.75 -8.31 -1.96
N ASP A 100 4.38 -8.21 -3.11
CA ASP A 100 3.91 -8.87 -4.34
C ASP A 100 4.28 -10.36 -4.29
N GLY A 101 3.87 -11.03 -3.21
CA GLY A 101 4.20 -12.39 -2.85
C GLY A 101 3.36 -12.86 -1.66
N VAL A 102 3.82 -13.89 -0.96
CA VAL A 102 3.10 -14.55 0.13
C VAL A 102 3.91 -14.62 1.41
N ILE A 103 3.23 -14.83 2.55
CA ILE A 103 3.86 -15.06 3.86
C ILE A 103 3.41 -16.40 4.46
N ARG A 104 3.94 -16.71 5.66
CA ARG A 104 3.47 -17.80 6.52
C ARG A 104 3.19 -17.29 7.94
N ASP A 105 2.75 -18.16 8.82
CA ASP A 105 2.51 -17.89 10.26
C ASP A 105 1.49 -16.75 10.50
N ILE A 106 0.44 -16.67 9.68
CA ILE A 106 -0.55 -15.57 9.71
C ILE A 106 -1.25 -15.42 11.06
N GLY A 107 -1.41 -16.51 11.83
CA GLY A 107 -1.96 -16.46 13.17
C GLY A 107 -1.14 -15.58 14.10
N GLU A 108 0.18 -15.77 14.11
CA GLU A 108 1.13 -14.97 14.90
C GLU A 108 1.16 -13.51 14.44
N VAL A 109 1.16 -13.29 13.11
CA VAL A 109 1.18 -11.93 12.53
C VAL A 109 -0.06 -11.14 12.92
N ARG A 110 -1.23 -11.79 12.92
CA ARG A 110 -2.49 -11.18 13.34
C ARG A 110 -2.49 -10.88 14.85
N GLU A 111 -2.03 -11.82 15.67
CA GLU A 111 -1.98 -11.66 17.13
C GLU A 111 -1.07 -10.50 17.54
N MET A 112 0.09 -10.35 16.91
CA MET A 112 0.99 -9.21 17.17
C MET A 112 0.50 -7.88 16.57
N GLY A 113 -0.50 -7.90 15.68
CA GLY A 113 -1.04 -6.70 15.04
C GLY A 113 -0.11 -6.04 14.03
N PHE A 114 0.86 -6.76 13.45
CA PHE A 114 1.75 -6.19 12.45
C PHE A 114 1.07 -6.12 11.08
N PRO A 115 0.98 -4.92 10.44
CA PRO A 115 0.30 -4.77 9.16
C PRO A 115 1.07 -5.45 8.02
N VAL A 116 0.41 -6.40 7.36
CA VAL A 116 0.93 -7.07 6.16
C VAL A 116 -0.14 -7.07 5.08
N PHE A 117 0.25 -6.56 3.92
CA PHE A 117 -0.51 -6.60 2.67
C PHE A 117 0.25 -7.51 1.70
N ALA A 118 -0.39 -8.57 1.25
CA ALA A 118 0.26 -9.59 0.41
C ALA A 118 -0.76 -10.33 -0.45
N ARG A 119 -0.27 -11.17 -1.36
CA ARG A 119 -1.14 -12.01 -2.22
C ARG A 119 -1.79 -13.17 -1.49
N GLY A 120 -1.21 -13.62 -0.37
CA GLY A 120 -1.76 -14.74 0.39
C GLY A 120 -0.80 -15.35 1.40
N VAL A 121 -1.12 -16.59 1.76
CA VAL A 121 -0.40 -17.35 2.79
C VAL A 121 -0.06 -18.74 2.26
N ILE A 122 1.18 -19.19 2.51
CA ILE A 122 1.67 -20.52 2.17
C ILE A 122 2.63 -21.01 3.28
N PRO A 123 2.66 -22.31 3.66
CA PRO A 123 3.47 -22.75 4.81
C PRO A 123 4.95 -22.94 4.51
N ILE A 124 5.36 -23.04 3.25
CA ILE A 124 6.75 -23.32 2.87
C ILE A 124 7.58 -22.02 2.78
N PRO A 125 8.75 -21.92 3.45
CA PRO A 125 9.60 -20.74 3.37
C PRO A 125 10.45 -20.73 2.09
N GLY A 126 10.82 -19.55 1.63
CA GLY A 126 11.85 -19.36 0.61
C GLY A 126 13.27 -19.62 1.14
N THR A 127 14.22 -19.66 0.21
CA THR A 127 15.65 -19.82 0.46
C THR A 127 16.34 -18.48 0.77
N LYS A 128 17.64 -18.52 1.01
CA LYS A 128 18.49 -17.34 1.24
C LYS A 128 19.74 -17.45 0.37
N ALA A 129 19.56 -17.40 -0.95
CA ALA A 129 20.61 -17.68 -1.90
C ALA A 129 21.04 -16.44 -2.73
N ALA A 130 20.11 -15.49 -2.96
CA ALA A 130 20.34 -14.40 -3.91
C ALA A 130 20.50 -13.06 -3.19
N ALA A 131 21.64 -12.40 -3.36
CA ALA A 131 21.87 -11.04 -2.92
C ALA A 131 21.58 -10.05 -4.06
N GLU A 132 20.62 -9.16 -3.84
CA GLU A 132 20.19 -8.12 -4.78
C GLU A 132 20.37 -6.73 -4.15
N PRO A 133 20.48 -5.66 -4.97
CA PRO A 133 20.51 -4.31 -4.44
C PRO A 133 19.22 -3.94 -3.71
N LEU A 134 19.33 -3.17 -2.62
CA LEU A 134 18.21 -2.55 -1.92
C LEU A 134 17.94 -1.14 -2.45
N ASN A 135 16.72 -0.65 -2.25
CA ASN A 135 16.29 0.70 -2.66
C ASN A 135 16.44 0.99 -4.16
N VAL A 136 16.34 -0.03 -4.98
CA VAL A 136 16.16 0.10 -6.43
C VAL A 136 14.67 0.19 -6.76
N GLN A 137 14.33 0.71 -7.93
CA GLN A 137 12.95 0.65 -8.41
C GLN A 137 12.47 -0.80 -8.49
N VAL A 138 11.27 -1.04 -7.97
CA VAL A 138 10.59 -2.34 -8.01
C VAL A 138 9.20 -2.20 -8.61
N ARG A 139 8.65 -3.31 -9.11
CA ARG A 139 7.27 -3.38 -9.57
C ARG A 139 6.46 -4.23 -8.59
N CYS A 140 5.50 -3.61 -7.91
CA CYS A 140 4.67 -4.26 -6.90
C CYS A 140 3.19 -4.00 -7.19
N GLY A 141 2.40 -5.05 -7.33
CA GLY A 141 0.98 -4.93 -7.68
C GLY A 141 0.70 -4.14 -8.95
N GLY A 142 1.58 -4.24 -9.95
CA GLY A 142 1.47 -3.51 -11.21
C GLY A 142 1.89 -2.03 -11.15
N VAL A 143 2.32 -1.52 -9.99
CA VAL A 143 2.81 -0.14 -9.79
C VAL A 143 4.34 -0.14 -9.69
N ASP A 144 4.98 0.80 -10.38
CA ASP A 144 6.40 1.05 -10.24
C ASP A 144 6.63 1.90 -8.98
N VAL A 145 7.44 1.39 -8.05
CA VAL A 145 7.70 2.02 -6.75
C VAL A 145 9.19 2.32 -6.62
N ASN A 146 9.51 3.56 -6.31
CA ASN A 146 10.88 3.97 -5.99
C ASN A 146 11.08 4.09 -4.47
N ALA A 147 12.31 3.94 -4.03
CA ALA A 147 12.65 4.22 -2.65
C ALA A 147 12.28 5.67 -2.28
N GLY A 148 11.60 5.85 -1.16
CA GLY A 148 11.13 7.16 -0.69
C GLY A 148 9.78 7.61 -1.24
N ASP A 149 9.15 6.90 -2.18
CA ASP A 149 7.74 7.14 -2.51
C ASP A 149 6.87 6.90 -1.28
N ILE A 150 5.81 7.68 -1.08
CA ILE A 150 4.90 7.45 0.06
C ILE A 150 3.87 6.38 -0.31
N VAL A 151 3.85 5.33 0.48
CA VAL A 151 2.83 4.27 0.41
C VAL A 151 1.80 4.53 1.48
N VAL A 152 0.52 4.51 1.09
CA VAL A 152 -0.62 4.53 2.03
C VAL A 152 -1.46 3.29 1.77
N ALA A 153 -1.75 2.55 2.83
CA ALA A 153 -2.47 1.29 2.73
C ALA A 153 -3.44 1.10 3.91
N ASP A 154 -4.63 0.59 3.62
CA ASP A 154 -5.63 0.14 4.59
C ASP A 154 -6.53 -0.96 3.97
N GLU A 155 -7.72 -1.19 4.52
CA GLU A 155 -8.67 -2.19 4.03
C GLU A 155 -9.19 -1.91 2.61
N GLU A 156 -9.13 -0.64 2.15
CA GLU A 156 -9.56 -0.25 0.80
C GLU A 156 -8.51 -0.55 -0.28
N GLY A 157 -7.26 -0.74 0.11
CA GLY A 157 -6.16 -1.03 -0.80
C GLY A 157 -4.91 -0.21 -0.56
N ILE A 158 -4.05 -0.15 -1.59
CA ILE A 158 -2.70 0.40 -1.50
C ILE A 158 -2.50 1.43 -2.61
N VAL A 159 -2.07 2.63 -2.23
CA VAL A 159 -1.78 3.73 -3.17
C VAL A 159 -0.35 4.22 -2.94
N VAL A 160 0.35 4.46 -4.04
CA VAL A 160 1.73 4.96 -4.05
C VAL A 160 1.75 6.40 -4.55
N THR A 161 2.27 7.31 -3.74
CA THR A 161 2.48 8.70 -4.13
C THR A 161 3.95 8.91 -4.49
N PRO A 162 4.29 9.20 -5.75
CA PRO A 162 5.66 9.46 -6.16
C PRO A 162 6.30 10.60 -5.37
N HIS A 163 7.57 10.45 -5.00
CA HIS A 163 8.30 11.42 -4.17
C HIS A 163 8.20 12.87 -4.70
N ALA A 164 8.33 13.04 -6.01
CA ALA A 164 8.25 14.36 -6.66
C ALA A 164 6.88 15.04 -6.53
N ARG A 165 5.83 14.31 -6.13
CA ARG A 165 4.46 14.82 -6.05
C ARG A 165 3.92 14.95 -4.63
N HIS A 166 4.71 14.68 -3.59
CA HIS A 166 4.26 14.65 -2.20
C HIS A 166 3.50 15.92 -1.80
N ASP A 167 4.13 17.10 -1.96
CA ASP A 167 3.54 18.38 -1.54
C ASP A 167 2.28 18.74 -2.35
N GLU A 168 2.27 18.43 -3.65
CA GLU A 168 1.11 18.65 -4.54
C GLU A 168 -0.07 17.80 -4.10
N VAL A 169 0.17 16.48 -3.97
CA VAL A 169 -0.86 15.49 -3.66
C VAL A 169 -1.43 15.71 -2.26
N LEU A 170 -0.58 16.01 -1.27
CA LEU A 170 -1.03 16.29 0.09
C LEU A 170 -1.94 17.51 0.16
N ARG A 171 -1.57 18.61 -0.55
CA ARG A 171 -2.44 19.81 -0.62
C ARG A 171 -3.78 19.50 -1.27
N ALA A 172 -3.78 18.78 -2.39
CA ALA A 172 -5.00 18.41 -3.09
C ALA A 172 -5.90 17.50 -2.24
N ALA A 173 -5.30 16.52 -1.53
CA ALA A 173 -6.02 15.60 -0.66
C ALA A 173 -6.68 16.33 0.53
N ARG A 174 -5.95 17.22 1.20
CA ARG A 174 -6.49 18.04 2.30
C ARG A 174 -7.63 18.95 1.83
N ALA A 175 -7.50 19.58 0.67
CA ALA A 175 -8.55 20.42 0.09
C ALA A 175 -9.81 19.61 -0.25
N LYS A 176 -9.64 18.40 -0.83
CA LYS A 176 -10.74 17.49 -1.13
C LYS A 176 -11.48 17.08 0.14
N LEU A 177 -10.75 16.60 1.15
CA LEU A 177 -11.33 16.17 2.43
C LEU A 177 -12.05 17.32 3.16
N ALA A 178 -11.50 18.54 3.14
CA ALA A 178 -12.13 19.70 3.74
C ALA A 178 -13.46 20.06 3.03
N LYS A 179 -13.52 19.93 1.72
CA LYS A 179 -14.75 20.13 0.93
C LYS A 179 -15.80 19.07 1.28
N GLU A 180 -15.41 17.80 1.29
CA GLU A 180 -16.31 16.68 1.58
C GLU A 180 -16.88 16.74 3.01
N ALA A 181 -16.06 17.15 3.99
CA ALA A 181 -16.50 17.30 5.39
C ALA A 181 -17.58 18.37 5.59
N GLY A 182 -17.70 19.34 4.68
CA GLY A 182 -18.70 20.40 4.73
C GLY A 182 -19.98 20.11 3.93
N GLU A 183 -20.05 18.99 3.21
CA GLU A 183 -21.18 18.67 2.34
C GLU A 183 -22.17 17.72 3.06
N SER A 184 -23.44 18.13 3.13
CA SER A 184 -24.48 17.21 3.64
C SER A 184 -24.82 16.14 2.60
N LEU A 185 -25.34 14.99 3.05
CA LEU A 185 -25.78 13.93 2.16
C LEU A 185 -26.85 14.39 1.18
N ASP A 186 -27.80 15.23 1.66
CA ASP A 186 -28.88 15.77 0.81
C ASP A 186 -28.32 16.68 -0.31
N ALA A 187 -27.34 17.53 0.04
CA ALA A 187 -26.69 18.39 -0.95
C ALA A 187 -25.90 17.56 -1.98
N TRP A 188 -25.17 16.55 -1.51
CA TRP A 188 -24.46 15.61 -2.37
C TRP A 188 -25.41 14.84 -3.29
N GLU A 189 -26.54 14.31 -2.75
CA GLU A 189 -27.53 13.57 -3.53
C GLU A 189 -28.11 14.43 -4.65
N ALA A 190 -28.50 15.66 -4.36
CA ALA A 190 -29.06 16.58 -5.35
C ALA A 190 -28.05 16.88 -6.47
N ALA A 191 -26.80 17.19 -6.11
CA ALA A 191 -25.75 17.47 -7.07
C ALA A 191 -25.37 16.22 -7.90
N HIS A 192 -25.29 15.06 -7.25
CA HIS A 192 -25.03 13.77 -7.92
C HIS A 192 -26.11 13.43 -8.93
N ARG A 193 -27.39 13.52 -8.54
CA ARG A 193 -28.55 13.26 -9.40
C ARG A 193 -28.52 14.15 -10.64
N ALA A 194 -28.37 15.47 -10.45
CA ALA A 194 -28.33 16.41 -11.57
C ALA A 194 -27.18 16.10 -12.55
N ARG A 195 -26.02 15.71 -12.02
CA ARG A 195 -24.87 15.33 -12.85
C ARG A 195 -25.15 14.05 -13.65
N ILE A 196 -25.74 13.01 -13.00
CA ILE A 196 -26.05 11.75 -13.67
C ILE A 196 -27.11 11.96 -14.75
N ASP A 197 -28.20 12.70 -14.47
CA ASP A 197 -29.25 13.00 -15.43
C ASP A 197 -28.68 13.72 -16.67
N LYS A 198 -27.76 14.69 -16.44
CA LYS A 198 -27.07 15.36 -17.55
C LYS A 198 -26.29 14.38 -18.41
N ILE A 199 -25.46 13.51 -17.78
CA ILE A 199 -24.63 12.52 -18.49
C ILE A 199 -25.53 11.56 -19.30
N LEU A 200 -26.64 11.09 -18.71
CA LEU A 200 -27.57 10.20 -19.39
C LEU A 200 -28.23 10.88 -20.61
N ASN A 201 -28.66 12.14 -20.46
CA ASN A 201 -29.20 12.92 -21.57
C ASN A 201 -28.17 13.13 -22.68
N ASP A 202 -26.91 13.49 -22.34
CA ASP A 202 -25.83 13.67 -23.32
C ASP A 202 -25.49 12.36 -24.07
N LYS A 203 -25.75 11.20 -23.45
CA LYS A 203 -25.59 9.86 -24.06
C LYS A 203 -26.86 9.36 -24.77
N GLY A 204 -27.96 10.14 -24.80
CA GLY A 204 -29.20 9.76 -25.44
C GLY A 204 -29.98 8.65 -24.73
N PHE A 205 -29.74 8.43 -23.45
CA PHE A 205 -30.51 7.46 -22.67
C PHE A 205 -31.96 7.92 -22.54
N LYS A 206 -32.89 7.03 -22.95
CA LYS A 206 -34.36 7.23 -22.82
C LYS A 206 -34.85 6.19 -21.83
N GLY A 207 -34.86 6.54 -20.54
CA GLY A 207 -35.41 5.74 -19.46
C GLY A 207 -36.82 6.05 -19.15
#